data_61a463ed4e10932482210186b0ede5d0
#
_entry.id   61a463ed4e10932482210186b0ede5d0
#
_cell.length_a   1.000
_cell.length_b   1.000
_cell.length_c   1.000
_cell.angle_alpha   90.00
_cell.angle_beta   90.00
_cell.angle_gamma   90.00
#
_symmetry.space_group_name_H-M   'P 1'
#
loop_
_entity.id
_entity.type
_entity.pdbx_description
1 polymer ?
#
loop_
_entity_poly.entity_id
_entity_poly.type
_entity_poly.pdbx_seq_one_letter_code
_entity_poly.pdbx_strand_id
1 'polypeptide(L)'
;QASELPADAELVAAMDATRAVCSAASSVRKANKLRNRLPLPKLTVALPDSAKLEAFRSTIRDEVNVKDVALTDDVDAAGSFEVVVNAKVAGPSLGRDVQRAIKNVKAGNYERRGDDVVVDGDIVLTPELYTERLVAENPESTARVDADGTVGLVVLDTEVTEELEAEGWAADVIRGLQDARKREGFDVSDRIAVVLAVPAEKEEWARTHADHIAAETLATSFDVVTEPVEGHDVIDGVTATVRKNS
;
A
#
# COMPACT_ATOMS: atom_id res chain seq x y z
N GLN A 1 -38.60 6.20 -18.45
CA GLN A 1 -37.20 6.56 -18.79
C GLN A 1 -36.51 6.86 -17.46
N ALA A 2 -35.57 6.03 -17.07
CA ALA A 2 -34.67 6.35 -15.96
C ALA A 2 -33.82 7.52 -16.43
N SER A 3 -33.93 8.68 -15.76
CA SER A 3 -33.01 9.77 -15.99
C SER A 3 -31.63 9.32 -15.55
N GLU A 4 -30.68 9.26 -16.47
CA GLU A 4 -29.28 9.06 -16.11
C GLU A 4 -28.89 10.20 -15.15
N LEU A 5 -28.45 9.82 -13.96
CA LEU A 5 -27.87 10.78 -13.02
C LEU A 5 -26.61 11.37 -13.70
N PRO A 6 -26.41 12.70 -13.66
CA PRO A 6 -25.21 13.29 -14.24
C PRO A 6 -23.99 12.68 -13.53
N ALA A 7 -23.11 12.04 -14.30
CA ALA A 7 -21.86 11.54 -13.78
C ALA A 7 -20.95 12.74 -13.49
N ASP A 8 -20.48 12.86 -12.25
CA ASP A 8 -19.43 13.80 -11.89
C ASP A 8 -18.09 13.21 -12.36
N ALA A 9 -17.62 13.67 -13.50
CA ALA A 9 -16.42 13.15 -14.14
C ALA A 9 -15.15 13.38 -13.29
N GLU A 10 -15.09 14.48 -12.53
CA GLU A 10 -13.96 14.76 -11.63
C GLU A 10 -13.96 13.81 -10.44
N LEU A 11 -15.12 13.56 -9.85
CA LEU A 11 -15.27 12.60 -8.77
C LEU A 11 -14.90 11.18 -9.22
N VAL A 12 -15.35 10.78 -10.42
CA VAL A 12 -15.03 9.45 -10.98
C VAL A 12 -13.52 9.32 -11.20
N ALA A 13 -12.87 10.31 -11.80
CA ALA A 13 -11.43 10.33 -12.02
C ALA A 13 -10.65 10.27 -10.71
N ALA A 14 -11.07 11.01 -9.66
CA ALA A 14 -10.45 10.96 -8.34
C ALA A 14 -10.63 9.59 -7.65
N MET A 15 -11.78 8.95 -7.80
CA MET A 15 -12.02 7.59 -7.29
C MET A 15 -11.16 6.55 -8.02
N ASP A 16 -11.00 6.66 -9.34
CA ASP A 16 -10.16 5.75 -10.12
C ASP A 16 -8.68 5.94 -9.79
N ALA A 17 -8.23 7.18 -9.60
CA ALA A 17 -6.89 7.47 -9.09
C ALA A 17 -6.68 6.90 -7.67
N THR A 18 -7.68 7.01 -6.78
CA THR A 18 -7.65 6.42 -5.45
C THR A 18 -7.46 4.90 -5.52
N ARG A 19 -8.22 4.20 -6.37
CA ARG A 19 -8.08 2.75 -6.57
C ARG A 19 -6.70 2.38 -7.10
N ALA A 20 -6.17 3.14 -8.06
CA ALA A 20 -4.84 2.92 -8.61
C ALA A 20 -3.75 3.07 -7.53
N VAL A 21 -3.85 4.11 -6.68
CA VAL A 21 -2.96 4.33 -5.53
C VAL A 21 -3.02 3.16 -4.54
N CYS A 22 -4.21 2.74 -4.11
CA CYS A 22 -4.37 1.61 -3.19
C CYS A 22 -3.83 0.30 -3.77
N SER A 23 -4.06 0.05 -5.06
CA SER A 23 -3.55 -1.13 -5.77
C SER A 23 -2.02 -1.13 -5.83
N ALA A 24 -1.41 0.02 -6.15
CA ALA A 24 0.03 0.16 -6.19
C ALA A 24 0.67 -0.05 -4.80
N ALA A 25 0.11 0.57 -3.75
CA ALA A 25 0.56 0.38 -2.37
C ALA A 25 0.44 -1.08 -1.91
N SER A 26 -0.66 -1.76 -2.27
CA SER A 26 -0.85 -3.18 -1.98
C SER A 26 0.18 -4.06 -2.68
N SER A 27 0.63 -3.69 -3.89
CA SER A 27 1.71 -4.41 -4.59
C SER A 27 3.04 -4.32 -3.86
N VAL A 28 3.36 -3.16 -3.26
CA VAL A 28 4.55 -2.97 -2.41
C VAL A 28 4.46 -3.83 -1.16
N ARG A 29 3.31 -3.84 -0.47
CA ARG A 29 3.09 -4.72 0.68
C ARG A 29 3.34 -6.18 0.34
N LYS A 30 2.77 -6.65 -0.78
CA LYS A 30 2.91 -8.04 -1.24
C LYS A 30 4.36 -8.39 -1.57
N ALA A 31 5.08 -7.49 -2.24
CA ALA A 31 6.49 -7.69 -2.58
C ALA A 31 7.36 -7.85 -1.32
N ASN A 32 7.05 -7.09 -0.27
CA ASN A 32 7.73 -7.13 1.02
C ASN A 32 7.15 -8.17 2.01
N LYS A 33 6.16 -8.98 1.60
CA LYS A 33 5.50 -9.98 2.45
C LYS A 33 4.86 -9.39 3.72
N LEU A 34 4.46 -8.13 3.67
CA LEU A 34 3.83 -7.42 4.79
C LEU A 34 2.33 -7.76 4.84
N ARG A 35 1.85 -8.20 6.00
CA ARG A 35 0.44 -8.53 6.23
C ARG A 35 -0.44 -7.29 6.06
N ASN A 36 -1.63 -7.43 5.48
CA ASN A 36 -2.56 -6.29 5.33
C ASN A 36 -3.02 -5.71 6.68
N ARG A 37 -3.08 -6.52 7.73
CA ARG A 37 -3.45 -6.07 9.09
C ARG A 37 -2.32 -5.42 9.87
N LEU A 38 -1.08 -5.52 9.38
CA LEU A 38 0.04 -4.82 9.97
C LEU A 38 -0.03 -3.34 9.55
N PRO A 39 -0.29 -2.40 10.46
CA PRO A 39 -0.24 -1.00 10.11
C PRO A 39 1.20 -0.58 9.78
N LEU A 40 1.35 0.34 8.83
CA LEU A 40 2.64 0.89 8.46
C LEU A 40 2.67 2.40 8.73
N PRO A 41 3.85 3.02 8.85
CA PRO A 41 3.95 4.41 9.26
C PRO A 41 3.29 5.37 8.28
N LYS A 42 3.62 5.27 6.97
CA LYS A 42 3.26 6.30 6.01
C LYS A 42 3.19 5.79 4.58
N LEU A 43 2.26 6.36 3.82
CA LEU A 43 2.22 6.30 2.36
C LEU A 43 2.45 7.71 1.81
N THR A 44 3.41 7.89 0.92
CA THR A 44 3.55 9.11 0.11
C THR A 44 3.03 8.84 -1.29
N VAL A 45 2.09 9.65 -1.75
CA VAL A 45 1.53 9.61 -3.10
C VAL A 45 2.08 10.80 -3.88
N ALA A 46 3.01 10.54 -4.79
CA ALA A 46 3.59 11.52 -5.69
C ALA A 46 2.88 11.41 -7.06
N LEU A 47 1.93 12.28 -7.30
CA LEU A 47 1.08 12.26 -8.49
C LEU A 47 0.74 13.69 -8.91
N PRO A 48 0.88 14.08 -10.19
CA PRO A 48 0.40 15.36 -10.66
C PRO A 48 -1.07 15.60 -10.28
N ASP A 49 -1.40 16.80 -9.84
CA ASP A 49 -2.72 17.16 -9.31
C ASP A 49 -3.17 16.28 -8.12
N SER A 50 -2.24 15.91 -7.26
CA SER A 50 -2.52 15.07 -6.08
C SER A 50 -3.59 15.65 -5.15
N ALA A 51 -3.79 16.96 -5.18
CA ALA A 51 -4.84 17.67 -4.41
C ALA A 51 -6.25 17.10 -4.65
N LYS A 52 -6.54 16.53 -5.83
CA LYS A 52 -7.80 15.84 -6.12
C LYS A 52 -8.07 14.63 -5.24
N LEU A 53 -7.04 14.07 -4.62
CA LEU A 53 -7.12 12.92 -3.71
C LEU A 53 -7.37 13.33 -2.26
N GLU A 54 -7.34 14.63 -1.91
CA GLU A 54 -7.48 15.08 -0.52
C GLU A 54 -8.80 14.62 0.12
N ALA A 55 -9.90 14.64 -0.65
CA ALA A 55 -11.19 14.14 -0.19
C ALA A 55 -11.19 12.62 0.10
N PHE A 56 -10.25 11.87 -0.46
CA PHE A 56 -10.12 10.42 -0.32
C PHE A 56 -8.96 10.00 0.57
N ARG A 57 -8.25 10.95 1.17
CA ARG A 57 -7.05 10.69 1.99
C ARG A 57 -7.32 9.69 3.12
N SER A 58 -8.45 9.85 3.81
CA SER A 58 -8.84 8.90 4.87
C SER A 58 -9.14 7.51 4.31
N THR A 59 -9.83 7.43 3.16
CA THR A 59 -10.12 6.17 2.49
C THR A 59 -8.82 5.45 2.08
N ILE A 60 -7.86 6.18 1.49
CA ILE A 60 -6.54 5.62 1.13
C ILE A 60 -5.82 5.13 2.39
N ARG A 61 -5.79 5.93 3.46
CA ARG A 61 -5.17 5.58 4.73
C ARG A 61 -5.72 4.27 5.30
N ASP A 62 -7.04 4.15 5.34
CA ASP A 62 -7.73 3.01 5.95
C ASP A 62 -7.60 1.75 5.06
N GLU A 63 -7.73 1.89 3.73
CA GLU A 63 -7.61 0.78 2.78
C GLU A 63 -6.16 0.24 2.72
N VAL A 64 -5.17 1.13 2.72
CA VAL A 64 -3.75 0.73 2.72
C VAL A 64 -3.27 0.33 4.11
N ASN A 65 -4.01 0.66 5.17
CA ASN A 65 -3.67 0.47 6.57
C ASN A 65 -2.33 1.14 6.93
N VAL A 66 -2.29 2.47 6.79
CA VAL A 66 -1.14 3.30 7.18
C VAL A 66 -1.57 4.34 8.19
N LYS A 67 -0.63 4.86 8.99
CA LYS A 67 -0.89 5.91 9.99
C LYS A 67 -1.08 7.28 9.35
N ASP A 68 -0.35 7.55 8.28
CA ASP A 68 -0.40 8.82 7.56
C ASP A 68 -0.35 8.64 6.05
N VAL A 69 -0.96 9.58 5.32
CA VAL A 69 -0.89 9.68 3.86
C VAL A 69 -0.43 11.08 3.50
N ALA A 70 0.70 11.21 2.84
CA ALA A 70 1.16 12.46 2.27
C ALA A 70 0.85 12.50 0.76
N LEU A 71 0.31 13.63 0.30
CA LEU A 71 0.06 13.89 -1.10
C LEU A 71 1.06 14.95 -1.58
N THR A 72 1.67 14.74 -2.73
CA THR A 72 2.60 15.69 -3.35
C THR A 72 2.52 15.62 -4.87
N ASP A 73 2.68 16.77 -5.51
CA ASP A 73 2.81 16.86 -6.96
C ASP A 73 4.27 16.66 -7.42
N ASP A 74 5.21 16.65 -6.47
CA ASP A 74 6.62 16.45 -6.74
C ASP A 74 6.93 14.96 -6.94
N VAL A 75 6.81 14.52 -8.19
CA VAL A 75 7.09 13.13 -8.59
C VAL A 75 8.59 12.85 -8.60
N ASP A 76 9.40 13.89 -8.85
CA ASP A 76 10.87 13.77 -8.93
C ASP A 76 11.49 13.48 -7.55
N ALA A 77 10.82 13.83 -6.46
CA ALA A 77 11.25 13.48 -5.11
C ALA A 77 11.10 11.98 -4.79
N ALA A 78 10.29 11.25 -5.57
CA ALA A 78 10.03 9.81 -5.36
C ALA A 78 10.70 8.92 -6.42
N GLY A 79 11.18 9.51 -7.51
CA GLY A 79 11.81 8.82 -8.63
C GLY A 79 12.36 9.78 -9.66
N SER A 80 12.87 9.23 -10.74
CA SER A 80 13.40 10.00 -11.86
C SER A 80 12.85 9.53 -13.18
N PHE A 81 12.77 10.45 -14.15
CA PHE A 81 12.41 10.08 -15.50
C PHE A 81 13.65 9.62 -16.25
N GLU A 82 13.69 8.34 -16.61
CA GLU A 82 14.72 7.78 -17.46
C GLU A 82 14.29 7.79 -18.93
N VAL A 83 15.20 8.18 -19.79
CA VAL A 83 15.05 8.08 -21.24
C VAL A 83 15.19 6.62 -21.66
N VAL A 84 14.24 6.14 -22.46
CA VAL A 84 14.28 4.79 -23.03
C VAL A 84 14.18 4.90 -24.54
N VAL A 85 15.24 4.49 -25.26
CA VAL A 85 15.25 4.51 -26.73
C VAL A 85 14.19 3.55 -27.28
N ASN A 86 13.31 4.04 -28.13
CA ASN A 86 12.37 3.20 -28.86
C ASN A 86 13.08 2.54 -30.05
N ALA A 87 13.73 1.41 -29.81
CA ALA A 87 14.56 0.73 -30.79
C ALA A 87 13.82 0.40 -32.10
N LYS A 88 12.51 0.19 -32.03
CA LYS A 88 11.67 -0.15 -33.20
C LYS A 88 11.49 1.08 -34.12
N VAL A 89 11.35 2.26 -33.53
CA VAL A 89 11.20 3.52 -34.26
C VAL A 89 12.56 4.11 -34.61
N ALA A 90 13.52 4.04 -33.71
CA ALA A 90 14.86 4.59 -33.89
C ALA A 90 15.74 3.76 -34.87
N GLY A 91 15.45 2.45 -35.01
CA GLY A 91 16.22 1.56 -35.90
C GLY A 91 16.33 2.06 -37.34
N PRO A 92 15.21 2.39 -38.03
CA PRO A 92 15.25 2.92 -39.40
C PRO A 92 16.00 4.26 -39.54
N SER A 93 15.96 5.13 -38.52
CA SER A 93 16.56 6.47 -38.54
C SER A 93 18.03 6.43 -38.15
N LEU A 94 18.41 5.67 -37.15
CA LEU A 94 19.77 5.63 -36.57
C LEU A 94 20.63 4.47 -37.11
N GLY A 95 20.00 3.47 -37.76
CA GLY A 95 20.75 2.35 -38.30
C GLY A 95 21.63 1.64 -37.27
N ARG A 96 22.94 1.65 -37.53
CA ARG A 96 23.95 1.00 -36.66
C ARG A 96 24.15 1.70 -35.31
N ASP A 97 23.81 3.00 -35.23
CA ASP A 97 23.97 3.80 -34.02
C ASP A 97 22.91 3.54 -32.96
N VAL A 98 21.82 2.83 -33.30
CA VAL A 98 20.76 2.47 -32.35
C VAL A 98 21.29 1.75 -31.11
N GLN A 99 22.21 0.80 -31.29
CA GLN A 99 22.78 0.05 -30.16
C GLN A 99 23.72 0.91 -29.31
N ARG A 100 24.44 1.86 -29.94
CA ARG A 100 25.26 2.84 -29.23
C ARG A 100 24.41 3.79 -28.42
N ALA A 101 23.29 4.28 -29.00
CA ALA A 101 22.32 5.11 -28.30
C ALA A 101 21.73 4.40 -27.09
N ILE A 102 21.24 3.16 -27.25
CA ILE A 102 20.66 2.37 -26.14
C ILE A 102 21.67 2.17 -25.01
N LYS A 103 22.92 1.82 -25.36
CA LYS A 103 23.98 1.58 -24.35
C LYS A 103 24.30 2.86 -23.57
N ASN A 104 24.47 3.99 -24.27
CA ASN A 104 24.82 5.25 -23.63
C ASN A 104 23.66 5.85 -22.83
N VAL A 105 22.43 5.75 -23.33
CA VAL A 105 21.23 6.17 -22.57
C VAL A 105 21.12 5.37 -21.27
N LYS A 106 21.28 4.05 -21.29
CA LYS A 106 21.28 3.21 -20.08
C LYS A 106 22.43 3.54 -19.11
N ALA A 107 23.53 4.07 -19.61
CA ALA A 107 24.66 4.51 -18.79
C ALA A 107 24.51 5.94 -18.27
N GLY A 108 23.43 6.64 -18.62
CA GLY A 108 23.24 8.06 -18.26
C GLY A 108 24.08 9.04 -19.09
N ASN A 109 24.74 8.59 -20.16
CA ASN A 109 25.59 9.40 -21.01
C ASN A 109 24.78 10.13 -22.09
N TYR A 110 23.93 11.05 -21.66
CA TYR A 110 23.15 11.89 -22.56
C TYR A 110 22.88 13.26 -21.95
N GLU A 111 22.59 14.23 -22.80
CA GLU A 111 22.18 15.59 -22.42
C GLU A 111 20.81 15.92 -23.04
N ARG A 112 20.00 16.70 -22.32
CA ARG A 112 18.75 17.23 -22.85
C ARG A 112 19.02 18.58 -23.54
N ARG A 113 18.50 18.75 -24.75
CA ARG A 113 18.53 20.00 -25.49
C ARG A 113 17.15 20.33 -26.02
N GLY A 114 16.35 21.02 -25.18
CA GLY A 114 14.93 21.19 -25.42
C GLY A 114 14.20 19.85 -25.30
N ASP A 115 13.43 19.50 -26.32
CA ASP A 115 12.70 18.23 -26.40
C ASP A 115 13.58 17.08 -26.94
N ASP A 116 14.77 17.39 -27.44
CA ASP A 116 15.70 16.38 -27.94
C ASP A 116 16.65 15.85 -26.85
N VAL A 117 17.07 14.62 -27.01
CA VAL A 117 18.09 13.98 -26.19
C VAL A 117 19.32 13.71 -27.03
N VAL A 118 20.45 14.34 -26.68
CA VAL A 118 21.74 14.14 -27.35
C VAL A 118 22.53 13.08 -26.60
N VAL A 119 22.82 11.98 -27.27
CA VAL A 119 23.52 10.83 -26.71
C VAL A 119 24.93 10.77 -27.25
N ASP A 120 25.91 10.57 -26.36
CA ASP A 120 27.34 10.46 -26.74
C ASP A 120 27.87 11.66 -27.57
N GLY A 121 27.21 12.80 -27.46
CA GLY A 121 27.60 14.07 -28.08
C GLY A 121 27.21 14.23 -29.57
N ASP A 122 26.81 13.18 -30.27
CA ASP A 122 26.55 13.17 -31.70
C ASP A 122 25.22 12.52 -32.14
N ILE A 123 24.64 11.67 -31.34
CA ILE A 123 23.35 11.02 -31.69
C ILE A 123 22.21 11.85 -31.12
N VAL A 124 21.36 12.37 -31.97
CA VAL A 124 20.16 13.13 -31.58
C VAL A 124 18.96 12.22 -31.61
N LEU A 125 18.30 12.08 -30.47
CA LEU A 125 17.01 11.40 -30.32
C LEU A 125 15.93 12.48 -30.25
N THR A 126 15.11 12.57 -31.28
CA THR A 126 13.90 13.39 -31.27
C THR A 126 12.80 12.70 -30.41
N PRO A 127 11.75 13.42 -29.96
CA PRO A 127 10.71 12.85 -29.06
C PRO A 127 10.05 11.55 -29.56
N GLU A 128 10.06 11.31 -30.87
CA GLU A 128 9.48 10.08 -31.43
C GLU A 128 10.40 8.85 -31.25
N LEU A 129 11.72 9.09 -31.08
CA LEU A 129 12.75 8.04 -31.01
C LEU A 129 12.98 7.52 -29.58
N TYR A 130 12.41 8.17 -28.58
CA TYR A 130 12.52 7.75 -27.19
C TYR A 130 11.16 7.88 -26.46
N THR A 131 11.09 7.28 -25.30
CA THR A 131 10.02 7.48 -24.33
C THR A 131 10.65 7.78 -22.98
N GLU A 132 9.92 8.48 -22.12
CA GLU A 132 10.30 8.68 -20.73
C GLU A 132 9.60 7.63 -19.87
N ARG A 133 10.38 7.00 -19.01
CA ARG A 133 9.87 6.04 -18.04
C ARG A 133 10.20 6.53 -16.65
N LEU A 134 9.15 6.69 -15.84
CA LEU A 134 9.33 6.98 -14.42
C LEU A 134 9.88 5.74 -13.71
N VAL A 135 11.04 5.89 -13.09
CA VAL A 135 11.73 4.85 -12.31
C VAL A 135 11.82 5.29 -10.87
N ALA A 136 11.43 4.41 -9.98
CA ALA A 136 11.48 4.64 -8.54
C ALA A 136 12.92 4.73 -8.04
N GLU A 137 13.20 5.67 -7.13
CA GLU A 137 14.50 5.76 -6.46
C GLU A 137 14.77 4.51 -5.59
N ASN A 138 13.74 4.04 -4.89
CA ASN A 138 13.79 2.80 -4.13
C ASN A 138 12.69 1.82 -4.60
N PRO A 139 13.01 0.88 -5.51
CA PRO A 139 12.02 -0.06 -6.06
C PRO A 139 11.38 -1.01 -5.04
N GLU A 140 12.04 -1.23 -3.89
CA GLU A 140 11.52 -2.13 -2.86
C GLU A 140 10.36 -1.51 -2.09
N SER A 141 10.37 -0.18 -1.90
CA SER A 141 9.33 0.56 -1.17
C SER A 141 8.39 1.35 -2.08
N THR A 142 8.59 1.30 -3.39
CA THR A 142 7.90 2.18 -4.34
C THR A 142 7.22 1.38 -5.44
N ALA A 143 6.03 1.83 -5.84
CA ALA A 143 5.33 1.31 -7.01
C ALA A 143 4.81 2.44 -7.89
N ARG A 144 4.75 2.18 -9.21
CA ARG A 144 4.18 3.09 -10.18
C ARG A 144 2.65 3.10 -10.07
N VAL A 145 2.10 4.29 -10.16
CA VAL A 145 0.66 4.55 -10.31
C VAL A 145 0.40 5.04 -11.72
N ASP A 146 -0.63 4.51 -12.35
CA ASP A 146 -1.18 5.02 -13.61
C ASP A 146 -2.68 5.27 -13.37
N ALA A 147 -3.05 6.53 -13.37
CA ALA A 147 -4.41 6.98 -13.12
C ALA A 147 -4.89 7.74 -14.36
N ASP A 148 -5.57 7.08 -15.25
CA ASP A 148 -6.13 7.63 -16.49
C ASP A 148 -5.08 8.39 -17.34
N GLY A 149 -3.92 7.76 -17.54
CA GLY A 149 -2.78 8.32 -18.26
C GLY A 149 -1.92 9.30 -17.47
N THR A 150 -2.31 9.66 -16.25
CA THR A 150 -1.45 10.40 -15.31
C THR A 150 -0.57 9.43 -14.56
N VAL A 151 0.73 9.58 -14.73
CA VAL A 151 1.74 8.68 -14.14
C VAL A 151 2.36 9.31 -12.90
N GLY A 152 2.46 8.52 -11.84
CA GLY A 152 3.11 8.89 -10.61
C GLY A 152 3.68 7.70 -9.88
N LEU A 153 4.06 7.91 -8.63
CA LEU A 153 4.60 6.89 -7.73
C LEU A 153 3.89 6.91 -6.38
N VAL A 154 3.82 5.75 -5.76
CA VAL A 154 3.57 5.64 -4.32
C VAL A 154 4.83 5.15 -3.65
N VAL A 155 5.18 5.76 -2.53
CA VAL A 155 6.29 5.32 -1.67
C VAL A 155 5.68 4.89 -0.34
N LEU A 156 5.83 3.61 -0.01
CA LEU A 156 5.34 3.04 1.22
C LEU A 156 6.50 2.90 2.21
N ASP A 157 6.38 3.55 3.36
CA ASP A 157 7.31 3.32 4.46
C ASP A 157 7.07 1.92 5.01
N THR A 158 8.07 1.07 4.88
CA THR A 158 8.01 -0.35 5.25
C THR A 158 8.71 -0.65 6.58
N GLU A 159 9.15 0.40 7.30
CA GLU A 159 9.76 0.24 8.61
C GLU A 159 8.71 -0.18 9.64
N VAL A 160 8.91 -1.34 10.25
CA VAL A 160 7.99 -1.90 11.25
C VAL A 160 8.58 -1.67 12.63
N THR A 161 7.95 -0.81 13.42
CA THR A 161 8.28 -0.64 14.84
C THR A 161 7.59 -1.71 15.68
N GLU A 162 8.09 -1.93 16.89
CA GLU A 162 7.47 -2.88 17.84
C GLU A 162 6.01 -2.51 18.16
N GLU A 163 5.70 -1.22 18.23
CA GLU A 163 4.33 -0.73 18.47
C GLU A 163 3.40 -1.08 17.31
N LEU A 164 3.85 -0.90 16.06
CA LEU A 164 3.08 -1.27 14.87
C LEU A 164 2.89 -2.79 14.77
N GLU A 165 3.91 -3.54 15.16
CA GLU A 165 3.81 -5.01 15.19
C GLU A 165 2.83 -5.48 16.25
N ALA A 166 2.84 -4.88 17.44
CA ALA A 166 1.87 -5.17 18.51
C ALA A 166 0.42 -4.84 18.08
N GLU A 167 0.22 -3.71 17.41
CA GLU A 167 -1.09 -3.33 16.87
C GLU A 167 -1.55 -4.30 15.76
N GLY A 168 -0.66 -4.69 14.86
CA GLY A 168 -0.93 -5.69 13.84
C GLY A 168 -1.25 -7.07 14.43
N TRP A 169 -0.56 -7.46 15.49
CA TRP A 169 -0.86 -8.67 16.27
C TRP A 169 -2.25 -8.60 16.90
N ALA A 170 -2.61 -7.47 17.53
CA ALA A 170 -3.94 -7.28 18.10
C ALA A 170 -5.05 -7.39 17.04
N ALA A 171 -4.84 -6.86 15.84
CA ALA A 171 -5.77 -7.01 14.73
C ALA A 171 -5.93 -8.47 14.26
N ASP A 172 -4.85 -9.26 14.29
CA ASP A 172 -4.93 -10.70 14.02
C ASP A 172 -5.67 -11.45 15.13
N VAL A 173 -5.49 -11.08 16.41
CA VAL A 173 -6.26 -11.63 17.55
C VAL A 173 -7.74 -11.32 17.40
N ILE A 174 -8.11 -10.07 17.09
CA ILE A 174 -9.50 -9.67 16.84
C ILE A 174 -10.13 -10.57 15.77
N ARG A 175 -9.44 -10.76 14.66
CA ARG A 175 -9.91 -11.63 13.58
C ARG A 175 -10.11 -13.07 14.04
N GLY A 176 -9.14 -13.62 14.78
CA GLY A 176 -9.22 -14.98 15.32
C GLY A 176 -10.40 -15.15 16.30
N LEU A 177 -10.64 -14.17 17.16
CA LEU A 177 -11.79 -14.17 18.08
C LEU A 177 -13.13 -14.05 17.34
N GLN A 178 -13.21 -13.24 16.28
CA GLN A 178 -14.40 -13.17 15.44
C GLN A 178 -14.67 -14.50 14.71
N ASP A 179 -13.63 -15.21 14.28
CA ASP A 179 -13.77 -16.54 13.70
C ASP A 179 -14.15 -17.61 14.77
N ALA A 180 -13.66 -17.47 16.02
CA ALA A 180 -14.09 -18.30 17.14
C ALA A 180 -15.60 -18.10 17.45
N ARG A 181 -16.07 -16.85 17.49
CA ARG A 181 -17.52 -16.54 17.65
C ARG A 181 -18.38 -17.23 16.59
N LYS A 182 -17.93 -17.21 15.32
CA LYS A 182 -18.66 -17.89 14.22
C LYS A 182 -18.71 -19.40 14.42
N ARG A 183 -17.62 -20.01 14.90
CA ARG A 183 -17.57 -21.45 15.18
C ARG A 183 -18.52 -21.84 16.30
N GLU A 184 -18.71 -20.99 17.31
CA GLU A 184 -19.71 -21.15 18.39
C GLU A 184 -21.15 -20.86 17.95
N GLY A 185 -21.37 -20.36 16.74
CA GLY A 185 -22.69 -20.03 16.20
C GLY A 185 -23.30 -18.77 16.82
N PHE A 186 -22.48 -17.84 17.32
CA PHE A 186 -22.94 -16.59 17.90
C PHE A 186 -23.37 -15.60 16.82
N ASP A 187 -24.41 -14.83 17.11
CA ASP A 187 -24.83 -13.72 16.26
C ASP A 187 -23.84 -12.55 16.33
N VAL A 188 -23.85 -11.71 15.31
CA VAL A 188 -22.95 -10.54 15.23
C VAL A 188 -23.13 -9.59 16.41
N SER A 189 -24.36 -9.47 16.92
CA SER A 189 -24.73 -8.59 18.05
C SER A 189 -24.53 -9.21 19.43
N ASP A 190 -24.19 -10.50 19.50
CA ASP A 190 -24.03 -11.18 20.78
C ASP A 190 -22.87 -10.58 21.58
N ARG A 191 -23.08 -10.40 22.88
CA ARG A 191 -22.04 -10.02 23.82
C ARG A 191 -21.35 -11.27 24.32
N ILE A 192 -20.04 -11.19 24.51
CA ILE A 192 -19.22 -12.33 24.92
C ILE A 192 -18.34 -12.02 26.13
N ALA A 193 -17.94 -13.09 26.82
CA ALA A 193 -16.85 -13.08 27.77
C ALA A 193 -15.67 -13.83 27.15
N VAL A 194 -14.47 -13.27 27.24
CA VAL A 194 -13.24 -13.82 26.66
C VAL A 194 -12.19 -14.00 27.73
N VAL A 195 -11.57 -15.19 27.75
CA VAL A 195 -10.30 -15.40 28.44
C VAL A 195 -9.27 -15.73 27.35
N LEU A 196 -8.32 -14.83 27.14
CA LEU A 196 -7.28 -14.94 26.14
C LEU A 196 -5.97 -15.44 26.77
N ALA A 197 -5.53 -16.62 26.36
CA ALA A 197 -4.25 -17.15 26.78
C ALA A 197 -3.18 -16.82 25.73
N VAL A 198 -2.12 -16.16 26.18
CA VAL A 198 -1.02 -15.69 25.34
C VAL A 198 0.33 -16.16 25.87
N PRO A 199 1.34 -16.36 25.02
CA PRO A 199 2.71 -16.54 25.45
C PRO A 199 3.19 -15.37 26.31
N ALA A 200 4.08 -15.63 27.28
CA ALA A 200 4.55 -14.60 28.22
C ALA A 200 5.14 -13.36 27.52
N GLU A 201 5.84 -13.56 26.40
CA GLU A 201 6.40 -12.47 25.58
C GLU A 201 5.35 -11.59 24.89
N LYS A 202 4.08 -12.04 24.82
CA LYS A 202 2.96 -11.30 24.22
C LYS A 202 2.00 -10.73 25.27
N GLU A 203 2.25 -10.97 26.55
CA GLU A 203 1.35 -10.52 27.63
C GLU A 203 1.21 -8.99 27.64
N GLU A 204 2.31 -8.26 27.50
CA GLU A 204 2.30 -6.79 27.45
C GLU A 204 1.49 -6.27 26.27
N TRP A 205 1.68 -6.84 25.08
CA TRP A 205 0.89 -6.47 23.89
C TRP A 205 -0.60 -6.74 24.09
N ALA A 206 -0.94 -7.90 24.65
CA ALA A 206 -2.33 -8.27 24.91
C ALA A 206 -3.00 -7.31 25.91
N ARG A 207 -2.30 -6.94 26.98
CA ARG A 207 -2.82 -5.99 27.99
C ARG A 207 -2.93 -4.57 27.44
N THR A 208 -1.95 -4.12 26.68
CA THR A 208 -1.97 -2.78 26.05
C THR A 208 -3.14 -2.62 25.09
N HIS A 209 -3.50 -3.68 24.35
CA HIS A 209 -4.59 -3.65 23.38
C HIS A 209 -5.89 -4.25 23.87
N ALA A 210 -6.00 -4.61 25.16
CA ALA A 210 -7.15 -5.33 25.71
C ALA A 210 -8.48 -4.60 25.47
N ASP A 211 -8.55 -3.31 25.74
CA ASP A 211 -9.75 -2.50 25.55
C ASP A 211 -10.18 -2.44 24.09
N HIS A 212 -9.22 -2.30 23.17
CA HIS A 212 -9.47 -2.29 21.75
C HIS A 212 -9.99 -3.65 21.26
N ILE A 213 -9.33 -4.74 21.66
CA ILE A 213 -9.75 -6.10 21.30
C ILE A 213 -11.16 -6.38 21.84
N ALA A 214 -11.43 -6.00 23.10
CA ALA A 214 -12.74 -6.18 23.72
C ALA A 214 -13.84 -5.41 22.96
N ALA A 215 -13.59 -4.15 22.59
CA ALA A 215 -14.54 -3.32 21.86
C ALA A 215 -14.87 -3.91 20.48
N GLU A 216 -13.85 -4.29 19.70
CA GLU A 216 -14.00 -4.85 18.35
C GLU A 216 -14.65 -6.25 18.32
N THR A 217 -14.58 -6.97 19.44
CA THR A 217 -15.19 -8.31 19.57
C THR A 217 -16.49 -8.32 20.35
N LEU A 218 -16.97 -7.15 20.81
CA LEU A 218 -18.13 -6.99 21.67
C LEU A 218 -18.03 -7.78 22.99
N ALA A 219 -16.80 -7.89 23.52
CA ALA A 219 -16.57 -8.54 24.80
C ALA A 219 -16.95 -7.61 25.95
N THR A 220 -17.75 -8.13 26.90
CA THR A 220 -18.14 -7.45 28.13
C THR A 220 -17.20 -7.75 29.29
N SER A 221 -16.45 -8.85 29.20
CA SER A 221 -15.28 -9.14 30.02
C SER A 221 -14.17 -9.69 29.13
N PHE A 222 -12.94 -9.28 29.42
CA PHE A 222 -11.75 -9.67 28.67
C PHE A 222 -10.59 -9.85 29.62
N ASP A 223 -10.20 -11.10 29.85
CA ASP A 223 -9.10 -11.46 30.75
C ASP A 223 -7.93 -12.00 29.94
N VAL A 224 -6.71 -11.56 30.28
CA VAL A 224 -5.47 -12.01 29.67
C VAL A 224 -4.72 -12.90 30.68
N VAL A 225 -4.39 -14.11 30.26
CA VAL A 225 -3.65 -15.09 31.07
C VAL A 225 -2.46 -15.63 30.26
N THR A 226 -1.44 -16.14 30.95
CA THR A 226 -0.27 -16.78 30.31
C THR A 226 -0.34 -18.31 30.36
N GLU A 227 -1.28 -18.86 31.15
CA GLU A 227 -1.52 -20.28 31.20
C GLU A 227 -2.47 -20.72 30.08
N PRO A 228 -2.23 -21.85 29.42
CA PRO A 228 -3.11 -22.36 28.38
C PRO A 228 -4.55 -22.53 28.86
N VAL A 229 -5.53 -22.13 28.04
CA VAL A 229 -6.95 -22.36 28.32
C VAL A 229 -7.55 -23.35 27.31
N GLU A 230 -8.56 -24.10 27.74
CA GLU A 230 -9.37 -24.89 26.82
C GLU A 230 -10.26 -23.96 26.01
N GLY A 231 -10.21 -24.06 24.66
CA GLY A 231 -10.99 -23.22 23.79
C GLY A 231 -10.54 -23.28 22.34
N HIS A 232 -10.63 -22.15 21.67
CA HIS A 232 -10.29 -22.01 20.24
C HIS A 232 -8.85 -21.53 20.05
N ASP A 233 -8.19 -22.09 19.06
CA ASP A 233 -7.00 -21.46 18.49
C ASP A 233 -7.41 -20.17 17.80
N VAL A 234 -6.81 -19.06 18.22
CA VAL A 234 -7.07 -17.70 17.75
C VAL A 234 -6.06 -17.33 16.67
N ILE A 235 -4.78 -17.38 17.02
CA ILE A 235 -3.62 -17.27 16.14
C ILE A 235 -2.52 -18.18 16.70
N ASP A 236 -1.39 -18.29 16.01
CA ASP A 236 -0.29 -19.14 16.42
C ASP A 236 0.15 -18.84 17.87
N GLY A 237 0.13 -19.85 18.70
CA GLY A 237 0.47 -19.75 20.12
C GLY A 237 -0.54 -19.03 21.02
N VAL A 238 -1.69 -18.62 20.51
CA VAL A 238 -2.74 -17.91 21.27
C VAL A 238 -4.06 -18.68 21.23
N THR A 239 -4.59 -19.00 22.40
CA THR A 239 -5.87 -19.67 22.54
C THR A 239 -6.88 -18.81 23.30
N ALA A 240 -8.17 -19.03 23.11
CA ALA A 240 -9.20 -18.31 23.85
C ALA A 240 -10.40 -19.18 24.19
N THR A 241 -10.90 -19.01 25.41
CA THR A 241 -12.25 -19.42 25.77
C THR A 241 -13.20 -18.26 25.44
N VAL A 242 -14.24 -18.53 24.65
CA VAL A 242 -15.26 -17.55 24.27
C VAL A 242 -16.63 -18.05 24.72
N ARG A 243 -17.34 -17.25 25.50
CA ARG A 243 -18.69 -17.63 26.04
C ARG A 243 -19.67 -16.52 25.74
N LYS A 244 -20.88 -16.88 25.36
CA LYS A 244 -21.97 -15.93 25.22
C LYS A 244 -22.38 -15.40 26.61
N ASN A 245 -22.45 -14.08 26.73
CA ASN A 245 -22.96 -13.44 27.93
C ASN A 245 -24.48 -13.27 27.78
N SER A 246 -25.21 -13.77 28.75
CA SER A 246 -26.67 -13.76 28.77
C SER A 246 -27.20 -12.37 29.10
#